data_c4b92daa4a0b1855953b866d32a0e6e0
#
_entry.id   c4b92daa4a0b1855953b866d32a0e6e0
#
_cell.length_a   1.000
_cell.length_b   1.000
_cell.length_c   1.000
_cell.angle_alpha   90.00
_cell.angle_beta   90.00
_cell.angle_gamma   90.00
#
_symmetry.space_group_name_H-M   'P 1'
#
loop_
_entity.id
_entity.type
_entity.pdbx_description
1 polymer ?
#
loop_
_entity_poly.entity_id
_entity_poly.type
_entity_poly.pdbx_seq_one_letter_code
_entity_poly.pdbx_strand_id
1 'polypeptide(L)' 'MKKKIIITGGLGYIGTELCKLYSGVSWHHEIIVIDNRFISERVNQIRNWNMLFIQGNILDKSLMKKYCSDADIVHHL' A
#
# COMPACT_ATOMS: atom_id res chain seq x y z
N MET A 1 -12.16 11.73 9.04
CA MET A 1 -11.18 11.12 9.96
C MET A 1 -10.12 10.38 9.16
N LYS A 2 -8.85 10.58 9.50
CA LYS A 2 -7.74 9.93 8.82
C LYS A 2 -7.68 8.45 9.20
N LYS A 3 -7.63 7.58 8.21
CA LYS A 3 -7.50 6.13 8.40
C LYS A 3 -6.17 5.64 7.88
N LYS A 4 -5.68 4.56 8.47
CA LYS A 4 -4.49 3.85 7.99
C LYS A 4 -4.93 2.64 7.19
N ILE A 5 -4.55 2.61 5.92
CA ILE A 5 -4.97 1.61 4.95
C ILE A 5 -3.73 0.91 4.41
N ILE A 6 -3.70 -0.41 4.50
CA ILE A 6 -2.60 -1.23 4.00
C ILE A 6 -3.08 -1.99 2.77
N ILE A 7 -2.28 -1.98 1.72
CA ILE A 7 -2.55 -2.75 0.50
C ILE A 7 -1.34 -3.65 0.25
N THR A 8 -1.51 -4.95 0.38
CA THR A 8 -0.44 -5.91 0.04
C THR A 8 -0.62 -6.37 -1.40
N GLY A 9 0.49 -6.60 -2.10
CA GLY A 9 0.44 -6.94 -3.51
C GLY A 9 0.03 -5.79 -4.42
N GLY A 10 0.27 -4.55 -3.98
CA GLY A 10 -0.20 -3.34 -4.66
C GLY A 10 0.42 -3.07 -6.02
N LEU A 11 1.53 -3.75 -6.37
CA LEU A 11 2.13 -3.62 -7.69
C LEU A 11 1.54 -4.61 -8.70
N GLY A 12 0.68 -5.53 -8.26
CA GLY A 12 -0.03 -6.41 -9.15
C GLY A 12 -1.11 -5.68 -9.93
N TYR A 13 -1.73 -6.36 -10.89
CA TYR A 13 -2.75 -5.77 -11.74
C TYR A 13 -3.94 -5.23 -10.94
N ILE A 14 -4.51 -6.08 -10.08
CA ILE A 14 -5.65 -5.70 -9.24
C ILE A 14 -5.23 -4.68 -8.19
N GLY A 15 -4.04 -4.84 -7.61
CA GLY A 15 -3.52 -3.90 -6.62
C GLY A 15 -3.32 -2.50 -7.18
N THR A 16 -2.82 -2.40 -8.42
CA THR A 16 -2.65 -1.12 -9.10
C THR A 16 -3.99 -0.43 -9.32
N GLU A 17 -5.01 -1.16 -9.72
CA GLU A 17 -6.36 -0.61 -9.89
C GLU A 17 -6.96 -0.13 -8.56
N LEU A 18 -6.73 -0.88 -7.49
CA LEU A 18 -7.18 -0.48 -6.17
C LEU A 18 -6.48 0.79 -5.68
N CYS A 19 -5.18 0.90 -5.90
CA CYS A 19 -4.43 2.12 -5.59
C CYS A 19 -4.97 3.31 -6.37
N LYS A 20 -5.29 3.11 -7.64
CA LYS A 20 -5.88 4.15 -8.47
C LYS A 20 -7.22 4.64 -7.89
N LEU A 21 -8.05 3.73 -7.42
CA LEU A 21 -9.32 4.10 -6.78
C LEU A 21 -9.09 4.92 -5.51
N TYR A 22 -8.08 4.56 -4.72
CA TYR A 22 -7.76 5.31 -3.50
C TYR A 22 -7.07 6.63 -3.77
N SER A 23 -6.53 6.86 -4.96
CA SER A 23 -5.77 8.08 -5.26
C SER A 23 -6.59 9.36 -5.04
N GLY A 24 -7.89 9.29 -5.20
CA GLY A 24 -8.78 10.42 -4.99
C GLY A 24 -8.90 10.86 -3.53
N VAL A 25 -8.56 9.98 -2.58
CA VAL A 25 -8.66 10.26 -1.14
C VAL A 25 -7.33 10.09 -0.41
N SER A 26 -6.25 9.83 -1.14
CA SER A 26 -4.94 9.52 -0.54
C SER A 26 -4.36 10.67 0.29
N TRP A 27 -4.77 11.91 0.03
CA TRP A 27 -4.33 13.07 0.80
C TRP A 27 -5.04 13.19 2.16
N HIS A 28 -6.12 12.43 2.35
CA HIS A 28 -6.93 12.44 3.56
C HIS A 28 -6.69 11.21 4.44
N HIS A 29 -5.94 10.21 3.94
CA HIS A 29 -5.68 8.96 4.64
C HIS A 29 -4.20 8.58 4.52
N GLU A 30 -3.73 7.73 5.43
CA GLU A 30 -2.41 7.13 5.34
C GLU A 30 -2.55 5.81 4.58
N ILE A 31 -1.99 5.73 3.39
CA ILE A 31 -2.07 4.53 2.55
C ILE A 31 -0.67 3.99 2.35
N ILE A 32 -0.46 2.74 2.72
CA ILE A 32 0.83 2.05 2.63
C ILE A 32 0.66 0.83 1.73
N VAL A 33 1.46 0.78 0.69
CA VAL A 33 1.47 -0.33 -0.28
C VAL A 33 2.70 -1.17 -0.01
N ILE A 34 2.49 -2.47 0.19
CA ILE A 34 3.56 -3.44 0.45
C ILE A 34 3.58 -4.47 -0.67
N ASP A 35 4.74 -4.64 -1.29
CA ASP A 35 4.94 -5.66 -2.33
C ASP A 35 6.39 -6.13 -2.28
N ASN A 36 6.63 -7.40 -2.58
CA ASN A 36 7.99 -7.93 -2.61
C ASN A 36 8.72 -7.57 -3.92
N ARG A 37 7.99 -7.11 -4.92
CA ARG A 37 8.55 -6.67 -6.19
C ARG A 37 8.88 -5.18 -6.13
N PHE A 38 9.77 -4.75 -7.01
CA PHE A 38 10.01 -3.33 -7.22
C PHE A 38 9.91 -3.06 -8.74
N ILE A 39 8.84 -2.43 -9.13
CA ILE A 39 8.59 -2.00 -10.51
C ILE A 39 8.59 -0.49 -10.50
N SER A 40 9.67 0.12 -10.97
CA SER A 40 9.92 1.55 -10.78
C SER A 40 8.79 2.46 -11.26
N GLU A 41 8.18 2.14 -12.39
CA GLU A 41 7.08 2.94 -12.93
C GLU A 41 5.87 2.94 -12.00
N ARG A 42 5.52 1.76 -11.47
CA ARG A 42 4.38 1.61 -10.55
C ARG A 42 4.67 2.21 -9.18
N VAL A 43 5.89 2.06 -8.70
CA VAL A 43 6.30 2.67 -7.43
C VAL A 43 6.25 4.19 -7.53
N ASN A 44 6.75 4.75 -8.62
CA ASN A 44 6.68 6.19 -8.84
C ASN A 44 5.23 6.68 -8.90
N GLN A 45 4.36 5.95 -9.55
CA GLN A 45 2.93 6.29 -9.62
C GLN A 45 2.30 6.27 -8.22
N ILE A 46 2.60 5.26 -7.41
CA ILE A 46 2.11 5.15 -6.04
C ILE A 46 2.58 6.35 -5.21
N ARG A 47 3.86 6.72 -5.34
CA ARG A 47 4.41 7.89 -4.64
C ARG A 47 3.77 9.19 -5.10
N ASN A 48 3.48 9.31 -6.39
CA ASN A 48 2.80 10.49 -6.93
C ASN A 48 1.36 10.60 -6.41
N TRP A 49 0.75 9.48 -6.04
CA TRP A 49 -0.57 9.47 -5.40
C TRP A 49 -0.52 9.69 -3.89
N ASN A 50 0.62 10.14 -3.38
CA ASN A 50 0.82 10.37 -1.94
C ASN A 50 0.64 9.11 -1.08
N MET A 51 1.08 7.99 -1.60
CA MET A 51 1.08 6.72 -0.88
C MET A 51 2.51 6.30 -0.58
N LEU A 52 2.70 5.65 0.57
CA LEU A 52 4.00 5.10 0.95
C LEU A 52 4.16 3.71 0.34
N PHE A 53 5.29 3.47 -0.30
CA PHE A 53 5.62 2.14 -0.81
C PHE A 53 6.70 1.50 0.06
N ILE A 54 6.46 0.26 0.47
CA ILE A 54 7.40 -0.56 1.23
C ILE A 54 7.67 -1.82 0.42
N GLN A 55 8.93 -2.05 0.05
CA GLN A 55 9.32 -3.32 -0.57
C GLN A 55 9.57 -4.33 0.55
N GLY A 56 8.82 -5.42 0.55
CA GLY A 56 8.96 -6.44 1.57
C GLY A 56 8.07 -7.64 1.29
N ASN A 57 8.35 -8.72 2.01
CA ASN A 57 7.62 -9.97 1.89
C ASN A 57 6.53 -10.03 2.95
N ILE A 58 5.30 -10.35 2.54
CA ILE A 58 4.17 -10.50 3.47
C ILE A 58 4.38 -11.64 4.47
N LEU A 59 5.30 -12.56 4.19
CA LEU A 59 5.67 -13.64 5.13
C LEU A 59 6.61 -13.14 6.23
N ASP A 60 7.13 -11.93 6.12
CA ASP A 60 7.94 -11.30 7.17
C ASP A 60 7.00 -10.79 8.27
N LYS A 61 6.91 -11.56 9.35
CA LYS A 61 6.00 -11.25 10.46
C LYS A 61 6.31 -9.93 11.13
N SER A 62 7.59 -9.59 11.26
CA SER A 62 8.00 -8.33 11.88
C SER A 62 7.56 -7.13 11.06
N LEU A 63 7.74 -7.22 9.74
CA LEU A 63 7.32 -6.17 8.81
C LEU A 63 5.81 -5.99 8.84
N MET A 64 5.07 -7.08 8.75
CA MET A 64 3.61 -7.03 8.74
C MET A 64 3.06 -6.52 10.08
N LYS A 65 3.65 -6.94 11.19
CA LYS A 65 3.27 -6.45 12.51
C LYS A 65 3.49 -4.95 12.63
N LYS A 66 4.64 -4.47 12.14
CA LYS A 66 4.99 -3.05 12.19
C LYS A 66 3.95 -2.17 11.48
N TYR A 67 3.51 -2.58 10.29
CA TYR A 67 2.64 -1.76 9.47
C TYR A 67 1.16 -2.03 9.66
N CYS A 68 0.78 -3.26 10.02
CA CYS A 68 -0.63 -3.66 10.08
C CYS A 68 -1.24 -3.62 11.47
N SER A 69 -0.43 -3.55 12.54
CA SER A 69 -0.96 -3.66 13.90
C SER A 69 -1.99 -2.60 14.27
N ASP A 70 -1.86 -1.40 13.70
CA ASP A 70 -2.78 -0.28 13.96
C ASP A 70 -3.55 0.13 12.70
N ALA A 71 -3.58 -0.73 11.69
CA ALA A 71 -4.29 -0.43 10.45
C ALA A 71 -5.80 -0.51 10.65
N ASP A 72 -6.51 0.43 10.03
CA ASP A 72 -7.98 0.41 10.02
C ASP A 72 -8.51 -0.56 8.97
N ILE A 73 -7.82 -0.65 7.83
CA ILE A 73 -8.23 -1.50 6.71
C ILE A 73 -6.97 -2.17 6.14
N VAL A 74 -7.06 -3.47 5.86
CA VAL A 74 -6.01 -4.21 5.17
C VAL A 74 -6.63 -4.92 3.97
N HIS A 75 -6.15 -4.57 2.79
CA HIS A 75 -6.47 -5.28 1.55
C HIS A 75 -5.33 -6.25 1.25
N HIS A 76 -5.60 -7.52 1.43
CA HIS A 76 -4.62 -8.57 1.19
C HIS A 76 -4.89 -9.20 -0.18
N LEU A 77 -4.07 -8.84 -1.17
CA LEU A 77 -4.25 -9.27 -2.57
C LEU A 77 -3.32 -10.39 -2.98
#